data_d4180dcf482b01b00e466de6c3fb9877
#
_entry.id   d4180dcf482b01b00e466de6c3fb9877
#
_cell.length_a   1.000
_cell.length_b   1.000
_cell.length_c   1.000
_cell.angle_alpha   90.00
_cell.angle_beta   90.00
_cell.angle_gamma   90.00
#
_symmetry.space_group_name_H-M   'P 1'
#
loop_
_entity.id
_entity.type
_entity.pdbx_description
1 polymer ?
#
loop_
_entity_poly.entity_id
_entity_poly.type
_entity_poly.pdbx_seq_one_letter_code
_entity_poly.pdbx_strand_id
1 'polypeptide(L)'
;LGVLESAIRSHAESVARRLRRDGVRASTVVLKWKAAQRVASGPRGHPVRTRRMTLAHAVDDGVEITAAAKRLLSEKGPGEPVRLIGVSCTNLVKEHASQLPVFPRADGEKRKRLNQTVDRITERFGKEALRRASREETARAGLSIQIKHGDGGD
;
A
#
# COMPACT_ATOMS: atom_id res chain seq x y z
N LEU A 1 15.69 8.28 0.16
CA LEU A 1 14.95 7.13 -0.43
C LEU A 1 14.47 6.18 0.67
N GLY A 2 15.29 5.78 1.66
CA GLY A 2 14.92 4.83 2.72
C GLY A 2 13.63 5.18 3.46
N VAL A 3 13.45 6.44 3.85
CA VAL A 3 12.24 6.91 4.54
C VAL A 3 11.00 6.74 3.68
N LEU A 4 11.06 7.10 2.38
CA LEU A 4 9.93 6.93 1.47
C LEU A 4 9.58 5.46 1.24
N GLU A 5 10.58 4.60 1.13
CA GLU A 5 10.38 3.17 0.98
C GLU A 5 9.77 2.52 2.22
N SER A 6 10.19 2.96 3.41
CA SER A 6 9.60 2.51 4.68
C SER A 6 8.14 2.94 4.80
N ALA A 7 7.81 4.19 4.42
CA ALA A 7 6.45 4.69 4.37
C ALA A 7 5.58 3.89 3.37
N ILE A 8 6.09 3.66 2.16
CA ILE A 8 5.41 2.85 1.14
C ILE A 8 5.10 1.45 1.68
N ARG A 9 6.06 0.79 2.33
CA ARG A 9 5.86 -0.53 2.93
C ARG A 9 4.77 -0.51 3.98
N SER A 10 4.79 0.46 4.90
CA SER A 10 3.76 0.60 5.93
C SER A 10 2.36 0.80 5.35
N HIS A 11 2.24 1.65 4.33
CA HIS A 11 0.97 1.87 3.64
C HIS A 11 0.50 0.62 2.88
N ALA A 12 1.40 -0.05 2.16
CA ALA A 12 1.10 -1.27 1.41
C ALA A 12 0.58 -2.39 2.33
N GLU A 13 1.21 -2.62 3.48
CA GLU A 13 0.74 -3.59 4.47
C GLU A 13 -0.66 -3.23 5.01
N SER A 14 -0.90 -1.95 5.27
CA SER A 14 -2.21 -1.48 5.73
C SER A 14 -3.31 -1.70 4.68
N VAL A 15 -2.99 -1.41 3.41
CA VAL A 15 -3.91 -1.64 2.28
C VAL A 15 -4.16 -3.14 2.09
N ALA A 16 -3.12 -3.96 2.08
CA ALA A 16 -3.22 -5.41 1.93
C ALA A 16 -4.11 -6.05 2.99
N ARG A 17 -3.95 -5.65 4.26
CA ARG A 17 -4.81 -6.11 5.35
C ARG A 17 -6.28 -5.78 5.11
N ARG A 18 -6.57 -4.57 4.62
CA ARG A 18 -7.96 -4.18 4.30
C ARG A 18 -8.52 -5.00 3.15
N LEU A 19 -7.74 -5.23 2.08
CA LEU A 19 -8.15 -6.07 0.96
C LEU A 19 -8.52 -7.49 1.45
N ARG A 20 -7.67 -8.11 2.27
CA ARG A 20 -7.94 -9.44 2.83
C ARG A 20 -9.15 -9.46 3.75
N ARG A 21 -9.30 -8.46 4.63
CA ARG A 21 -10.47 -8.34 5.50
C ARG A 21 -11.77 -8.21 4.71
N ASP A 22 -11.73 -7.46 3.61
CA ASP A 22 -12.90 -7.20 2.77
C ASP A 22 -13.10 -8.32 1.70
N GLY A 23 -12.25 -9.37 1.69
CA GLY A 23 -12.34 -10.51 0.77
C GLY A 23 -12.14 -10.14 -0.70
N VAL A 24 -11.35 -9.11 -0.96
CA VAL A 24 -11.09 -8.60 -2.31
C VAL A 24 -9.59 -8.56 -2.62
N ARG A 25 -9.29 -8.63 -3.91
CA ARG A 25 -7.95 -8.46 -4.48
C ARG A 25 -7.93 -7.28 -5.43
N ALA A 26 -6.78 -6.65 -5.60
CA ALA A 26 -6.62 -5.50 -6.47
C ALA A 26 -5.67 -5.79 -7.62
N SER A 27 -6.02 -5.37 -8.83
CA SER A 27 -5.16 -5.51 -10.01
C SER A 27 -4.39 -4.23 -10.35
N THR A 28 -4.64 -3.11 -9.67
CA THR A 28 -3.90 -1.86 -9.92
C THR A 28 -3.39 -1.25 -8.62
N VAL A 29 -2.10 -0.98 -8.57
CA VAL A 29 -1.44 -0.24 -7.49
C VAL A 29 -1.25 1.21 -7.91
N VAL A 30 -1.58 2.13 -7.02
CA VAL A 30 -1.47 3.57 -7.23
C VAL A 30 -0.55 4.17 -6.17
N LEU A 31 0.48 4.87 -6.63
CA LEU A 31 1.36 5.69 -5.81
C LEU A 31 0.99 7.16 -6.00
N LYS A 32 0.73 7.86 -4.89
CA LYS A 32 0.40 9.28 -4.88
C LYS A 32 1.33 10.01 -3.93
N TRP A 33 1.83 11.17 -4.34
CA TRP A 33 2.61 12.02 -3.45
C TRP A 33 2.29 13.50 -3.65
N LYS A 34 2.59 14.29 -2.62
CA LYS A 34 2.60 15.75 -2.66
C LYS A 34 4.03 16.26 -2.56
N ALA A 35 4.40 17.17 -3.45
CA ALA A 35 5.66 17.88 -3.37
C ALA A 35 5.75 18.69 -2.08
N ALA A 36 6.96 18.81 -1.51
CA ALA A 36 7.19 19.64 -0.35
C ALA A 36 7.13 21.13 -0.70
N GLN A 37 7.56 21.51 -1.91
CA GLN A 37 7.49 22.87 -2.38
C GLN A 37 6.04 23.27 -2.65
N ARG A 38 5.69 24.44 -2.14
CA ARG A 38 4.38 25.05 -2.36
C ARG A 38 4.44 25.96 -3.57
N VAL A 39 3.52 25.80 -4.52
CA VAL A 39 3.45 26.58 -5.76
C VAL A 39 2.29 27.59 -5.78
N ALA A 40 1.36 27.50 -4.82
CA ALA A 40 0.22 28.43 -4.71
C ALA A 40 -0.23 28.57 -3.26
N SER A 41 -0.96 29.65 -2.96
CA SER A 41 -1.59 29.87 -1.65
C SER A 41 -2.79 28.92 -1.45
N GLY A 42 -3.12 28.61 -0.18
CA GLY A 42 -4.29 27.78 0.17
C GLY A 42 -3.98 26.29 0.38
N PRO A 43 -5.00 25.48 0.73
CA PRO A 43 -4.86 24.06 1.09
C PRO A 43 -4.34 23.17 -0.05
N ARG A 44 -4.52 23.60 -1.31
CA ARG A 44 -4.12 22.87 -2.51
C ARG A 44 -2.77 23.33 -3.08
N GLY A 45 -2.03 24.19 -2.38
CA GLY A 45 -0.80 24.81 -2.87
C GLY A 45 0.37 23.86 -3.11
N HIS A 46 0.27 22.58 -2.70
CA HIS A 46 1.28 21.57 -2.97
C HIS A 46 0.85 20.69 -4.15
N PRO A 47 1.64 20.58 -5.22
CA PRO A 47 1.34 19.74 -6.36
C PRO A 47 1.15 18.28 -5.95
N VAL A 48 0.09 17.65 -6.48
CA VAL A 48 -0.19 16.23 -6.28
C VAL A 48 0.18 15.48 -7.54
N ARG A 49 1.00 14.46 -7.40
CA ARG A 49 1.39 13.54 -8.46
C ARG A 49 0.79 12.16 -8.18
N THR A 50 0.35 11.50 -9.24
CA THR A 50 -0.21 10.14 -9.15
C THR A 50 0.40 9.28 -10.23
N ARG A 51 0.84 8.08 -9.87
CA ARG A 51 1.31 7.04 -10.78
C ARG A 51 0.58 5.75 -10.49
N ARG A 52 0.31 4.98 -11.53
CA ARG A 52 -0.40 3.71 -11.40
C ARG A 52 0.28 2.62 -12.22
N MET A 53 0.16 1.39 -11.74
CA MET A 53 0.64 0.19 -12.41
C MET A 53 -0.43 -0.89 -12.30
N THR A 54 -0.82 -1.45 -13.44
CA THR A 54 -1.67 -2.63 -13.48
C THR A 54 -0.78 -3.87 -13.38
N LEU A 55 -1.16 -4.78 -12.51
CA LEU A 55 -0.47 -6.04 -12.26
C LEU A 55 -0.99 -7.12 -13.19
N ALA A 56 -0.18 -8.14 -13.47
CA ALA A 56 -0.58 -9.27 -14.28
C ALA A 56 -1.70 -10.12 -13.64
N HIS A 57 -1.81 -10.08 -12.32
CA HIS A 57 -2.84 -10.76 -11.55
C HIS A 57 -3.27 -9.90 -10.36
N ALA A 58 -4.48 -10.14 -9.86
CA ALA A 58 -4.98 -9.43 -8.70
C ALA A 58 -4.31 -9.93 -7.42
N VAL A 59 -3.93 -9.02 -6.52
CA VAL A 59 -3.15 -9.27 -5.31
C VAL A 59 -3.83 -8.72 -4.06
N ASP A 60 -3.54 -9.33 -2.92
CA ASP A 60 -3.89 -8.90 -1.57
C ASP A 60 -2.69 -8.99 -0.60
N ASP A 61 -1.50 -9.19 -1.15
CA ASP A 61 -0.24 -9.36 -0.42
C ASP A 61 0.52 -8.04 -0.32
N GLY A 62 0.89 -7.65 0.91
CA GLY A 62 1.61 -6.40 1.17
C GLY A 62 3.01 -6.36 0.54
N VAL A 63 3.66 -7.51 0.34
CA VAL A 63 4.97 -7.58 -0.30
C VAL A 63 4.85 -7.27 -1.79
N GLU A 64 3.84 -7.83 -2.47
CA GLU A 64 3.61 -7.57 -3.89
C GLU A 64 3.19 -6.13 -4.16
N ILE A 65 2.29 -5.58 -3.31
CA ILE A 65 1.90 -4.16 -3.38
C ILE A 65 3.11 -3.25 -3.12
N THR A 66 3.95 -3.60 -2.13
CA THR A 66 5.19 -2.85 -1.85
C THR A 66 6.13 -2.87 -3.05
N ALA A 67 6.34 -4.03 -3.67
CA ALA A 67 7.23 -4.17 -4.82
C ALA A 67 6.75 -3.30 -6.00
N ALA A 68 5.45 -3.34 -6.31
CA ALA A 68 4.87 -2.51 -7.36
C ALA A 68 4.98 -1.00 -7.05
N ALA A 69 4.70 -0.59 -5.81
CA ALA A 69 4.81 0.81 -5.42
C ALA A 69 6.27 1.31 -5.42
N LYS A 70 7.22 0.48 -5.00
CA LYS A 70 8.67 0.79 -5.07
C LYS A 70 9.14 0.91 -6.52
N ARG A 71 8.64 0.05 -7.41
CA ARG A 71 8.93 0.15 -8.84
C ARG A 71 8.39 1.47 -9.43
N LEU A 72 7.17 1.88 -9.09
CA LEU A 72 6.63 3.18 -9.47
C LEU A 72 7.47 4.34 -8.92
N LEU A 73 8.00 4.20 -7.70
CA LEU A 73 8.89 5.18 -7.09
C LEU A 73 10.22 5.29 -7.85
N SER A 74 10.84 4.16 -8.20
CA SER A 74 12.15 4.15 -8.88
C SER A 74 12.07 4.60 -10.34
N GLU A 75 11.02 4.20 -11.07
CA GLU A 75 10.89 4.51 -12.51
C GLU A 75 10.36 5.93 -12.77
N LYS A 76 9.42 6.39 -11.95
CA LYS A 76 8.63 7.61 -12.19
C LYS A 76 8.40 8.41 -10.90
N GLY A 77 9.27 8.25 -9.92
CA GLY A 77 9.15 8.88 -8.62
C GLY A 77 9.48 10.37 -8.62
N PRO A 78 9.39 11.00 -7.45
CA PRO A 78 9.65 12.41 -7.30
C PRO A 78 11.14 12.71 -7.51
N GLY A 79 11.44 13.64 -8.41
CA GLY A 79 12.75 14.30 -8.51
C GLY A 79 12.91 15.46 -7.53
N GLU A 80 11.96 15.62 -6.59
CA GLU A 80 11.83 16.73 -5.67
C GLU A 80 11.50 16.24 -4.25
N PRO A 81 11.77 17.02 -3.19
CA PRO A 81 11.37 16.67 -1.83
C PRO A 81 9.86 16.42 -1.72
N VAL A 82 9.48 15.41 -0.95
CA VAL A 82 8.09 14.95 -0.78
C VAL A 82 7.59 15.29 0.61
N ARG A 83 6.43 15.95 0.69
CA ARG A 83 5.72 16.23 1.94
C ARG A 83 4.84 15.06 2.39
N LEU A 84 4.20 14.37 1.44
CA LEU A 84 3.28 13.28 1.71
C LEU A 84 3.40 12.23 0.61
N ILE A 85 3.41 10.97 1.00
CA ILE A 85 3.34 9.83 0.09
C ILE A 85 2.25 8.87 0.57
N GLY A 86 1.56 8.23 -0.36
CA GLY A 86 0.53 7.25 -0.05
C GLY A 86 0.41 6.18 -1.13
N VAL A 87 -0.01 5.01 -0.72
CA VAL A 87 -0.30 3.86 -1.58
C VAL A 87 -1.79 3.57 -1.50
N SER A 88 -2.40 3.30 -2.63
CA SER A 88 -3.77 2.80 -2.72
C SER A 88 -3.88 1.75 -3.82
N CYS A 89 -4.97 1.00 -3.78
CA CYS A 89 -5.27 -0.04 -4.77
C CYS A 89 -6.63 0.22 -5.39
N THR A 90 -6.74 -0.10 -6.69
CA THR A 90 -7.99 0.03 -7.47
C THR A 90 -8.21 -1.21 -8.33
N ASN A 91 -9.31 -1.24 -9.06
CA ASN A 91 -9.73 -2.40 -9.85
C ASN A 91 -9.82 -3.65 -8.97
N LEU A 92 -10.73 -3.55 -7.98
CA LEU A 92 -10.94 -4.60 -6.99
C LEU A 92 -11.81 -5.71 -7.58
N VAL A 93 -11.40 -6.95 -7.32
CA VAL A 93 -12.15 -8.16 -7.69
C VAL A 93 -12.38 -9.00 -6.44
N LYS A 94 -13.53 -9.67 -6.35
CA LYS A 94 -13.78 -10.62 -5.25
C LYS A 94 -12.83 -11.80 -5.35
N GLU A 95 -12.36 -12.33 -4.23
CA GLU A 95 -11.40 -13.44 -4.19
C GLU A 95 -11.92 -14.65 -4.99
N HIS A 96 -13.22 -14.96 -4.91
CA HIS A 96 -13.86 -16.06 -5.63
C HIS A 96 -13.99 -15.85 -7.14
N ALA A 97 -13.91 -14.61 -7.63
CA ALA A 97 -13.98 -14.27 -9.04
C ALA A 97 -12.59 -14.11 -9.68
N SER A 98 -11.54 -14.16 -8.88
CA SER A 98 -10.17 -14.09 -9.37
C SER A 98 -9.75 -15.42 -9.97
N GLN A 99 -9.37 -15.39 -11.24
CA GLN A 99 -8.78 -16.57 -11.89
C GLN A 99 -7.52 -16.99 -11.13
N LEU A 100 -7.56 -18.16 -10.52
CA LEU A 100 -6.39 -18.73 -9.85
C LEU A 100 -5.31 -19.01 -10.91
N PRO A 101 -4.04 -18.70 -10.65
CA PRO A 101 -2.97 -19.11 -11.53
C PRO A 101 -2.97 -20.63 -11.64
N VAL A 102 -2.90 -21.14 -12.87
CA VAL A 102 -2.91 -22.59 -13.18
C VAL A 102 -1.75 -23.32 -12.46
N PHE A 103 -0.70 -22.61 -12.14
CA PHE A 103 0.44 -23.12 -11.37
C PHE A 103 0.57 -22.30 -10.07
N PRO A 104 0.06 -22.82 -8.93
CA PRO A 104 0.26 -22.15 -7.64
C PRO A 104 1.75 -22.14 -7.29
N ARG A 105 2.29 -20.95 -7.04
CA ARG A 105 3.65 -20.84 -6.51
C ARG A 105 3.64 -21.41 -5.09
N ALA A 106 4.53 -22.34 -4.80
CA ALA A 106 4.67 -22.94 -3.47
C ALA A 106 4.81 -21.90 -2.35
N ASP A 107 5.46 -20.75 -2.66
CA ASP A 107 5.57 -19.61 -1.75
C ASP A 107 4.23 -18.86 -1.53
N GLY A 108 3.26 -18.94 -2.42
CA GLY A 108 1.97 -18.25 -2.32
C GLY A 108 1.14 -18.74 -1.15
N GLU A 109 1.03 -20.04 -0.96
CA GLU A 109 0.29 -20.64 0.15
C GLU A 109 0.96 -20.35 1.50
N LYS A 110 2.28 -20.41 1.56
CA LYS A 110 3.06 -20.06 2.76
C LYS A 110 2.83 -18.60 3.15
N ARG A 111 2.88 -17.68 2.18
CA ARG A 111 2.58 -16.26 2.42
C ARG A 111 1.14 -16.02 2.85
N LYS A 112 0.17 -16.69 2.23
CA LYS A 112 -1.23 -16.60 2.61
C LYS A 112 -1.43 -16.97 4.08
N ARG A 113 -0.88 -18.10 4.52
CA ARG A 113 -0.92 -18.54 5.93
C ARG A 113 -0.23 -17.55 6.87
N LEU A 114 0.95 -17.05 6.47
CA LEU A 114 1.67 -16.03 7.24
C LEU A 114 0.82 -14.75 7.41
N ASN A 115 0.27 -14.24 6.32
CA ASN A 115 -0.55 -13.03 6.32
C ASN A 115 -1.80 -13.21 7.21
N GLN A 116 -2.49 -14.34 7.12
CA GLN A 116 -3.64 -14.67 7.97
C GLN A 116 -3.26 -14.73 9.46
N THR A 117 -2.09 -15.26 9.78
CA THR A 117 -1.59 -15.31 11.16
C THR A 117 -1.26 -13.92 11.68
N VAL A 118 -0.55 -13.11 10.88
CA VAL A 118 -0.24 -11.71 11.21
C VAL A 118 -1.50 -10.88 11.39
N ASP A 119 -2.51 -11.07 10.53
CA ASP A 119 -3.78 -10.36 10.63
C ASP A 119 -4.52 -10.70 11.93
N ARG A 120 -4.60 -12.00 12.31
CA ARG A 120 -5.18 -12.45 13.58
C ARG A 120 -4.48 -11.88 14.81
N ILE A 121 -3.15 -11.88 14.80
CA ILE A 121 -2.37 -11.30 15.90
C ILE A 121 -2.63 -9.79 15.99
N THR A 122 -2.63 -9.10 14.87
CA THR A 122 -2.88 -7.66 14.82
C THR A 122 -4.31 -7.29 15.27
N GLU A 123 -5.28 -8.11 14.92
CA GLU A 123 -6.68 -7.93 15.35
C GLU A 123 -6.84 -8.11 16.86
N ARG A 124 -6.17 -9.11 17.42
CA ARG A 124 -6.26 -9.42 18.85
C ARG A 124 -5.43 -8.51 19.74
N PHE A 125 -4.24 -8.12 19.32
CA PHE A 125 -3.25 -7.42 20.14
C PHE A 125 -2.91 -6.00 19.64
N GLY A 126 -3.55 -5.56 18.56
CA GLY A 126 -3.31 -4.25 17.97
C GLY A 126 -2.14 -4.20 16.97
N LYS A 127 -2.05 -3.06 16.27
CA LYS A 127 -1.08 -2.87 15.14
C LYS A 127 0.37 -2.82 15.60
N GLU A 128 0.61 -2.56 16.88
CA GLU A 128 1.95 -2.45 17.46
C GLU A 128 2.52 -3.80 17.94
N ALA A 129 1.67 -4.85 18.00
CA ALA A 129 2.07 -6.17 18.47
C ALA A 129 3.12 -6.85 17.57
N LEU A 130 3.10 -6.55 16.27
CA LEU A 130 4.06 -7.06 15.31
C LEU A 130 4.62 -5.93 14.47
N ARG A 131 5.94 -5.80 14.45
CA ARG A 131 6.66 -4.86 13.59
C ARG A 131 7.65 -5.62 12.70
N ARG A 132 7.70 -5.24 11.43
CA ARG A 132 8.79 -5.69 10.55
C ARG A 132 10.08 -4.95 10.92
N ALA A 133 11.21 -5.63 10.90
CA ALA A 133 12.52 -5.11 11.34
C ALA A 133 12.95 -3.78 10.68
N SER A 134 12.44 -3.45 9.50
CA SER A 134 12.79 -2.24 8.76
C SER A 134 11.86 -1.04 9.02
N ARG A 135 11.01 -1.08 10.08
CA ARG A 135 9.99 -0.05 10.34
C ARG A 135 10.42 1.07 11.31
N GLU A 136 11.60 0.99 11.89
CA GLU A 136 12.02 1.95 12.93
C GLU A 136 12.08 3.40 12.47
N GLU A 137 12.30 3.67 11.18
CA GLU A 137 12.44 5.03 10.66
C GLU A 137 11.12 5.77 10.42
N THR A 138 9.99 5.05 10.24
CA THR A 138 8.68 5.68 9.92
C THR A 138 8.04 6.36 11.11
N ALA A 139 8.26 5.89 12.33
CA ALA A 139 7.72 6.51 13.55
C ALA A 139 8.33 7.89 13.82
N ARG A 140 9.60 8.10 13.41
CA ARG A 140 10.30 9.38 13.56
C ARG A 140 9.91 10.44 12.54
N ALA A 141 9.32 10.03 11.42
CA ALA A 141 8.95 10.94 10.32
C ALA A 141 7.56 11.58 10.48
N GLY A 142 6.80 11.29 11.53
CA GLY A 142 5.47 11.87 11.79
C GLY A 142 4.43 11.54 10.70
N LEU A 143 4.58 10.42 10.00
CA LEU A 143 3.71 10.03 8.89
C LEU A 143 2.37 9.52 9.44
N SER A 144 1.33 10.33 9.32
CA SER A 144 -0.05 9.97 9.63
C SER A 144 -0.67 9.16 8.48
N ILE A 145 -1.27 8.01 8.80
CA ILE A 145 -2.06 7.22 7.86
C ILE A 145 -3.48 7.77 7.86
N GLN A 146 -3.81 8.60 6.89
CA GLN A 146 -5.20 9.02 6.67
C GLN A 146 -5.96 7.93 5.90
N ILE A 147 -6.94 7.34 6.56
CA ILE A 147 -7.88 6.41 5.96
C ILE A 147 -9.05 7.23 5.41
N LYS A 148 -9.11 7.45 4.10
CA LYS A 148 -10.36 7.90 3.47
C LYS A 148 -11.32 6.71 3.44
N HIS A 149 -12.40 6.79 4.20
CA HIS A 149 -13.61 6.02 3.91
C HIS A 149 -14.11 6.54 2.57
N GLY A 150 -14.27 5.65 1.60
CA GLY A 150 -14.98 5.99 0.38
C GLY A 150 -16.41 6.31 0.78
N ASP A 151 -16.87 7.54 0.51
CA ASP A 151 -18.29 7.84 0.48
C ASP A 151 -18.91 6.91 -0.56
N GLY A 152 -19.76 6.00 -0.09
CA GLY A 152 -20.71 5.33 -0.93
C GLY A 152 -21.68 6.39 -1.43
N GLY A 153 -21.44 6.93 -2.61
CA GLY A 153 -22.42 7.68 -3.33
C GLY A 153 -23.45 6.70 -3.89
N ASP A 154 -24.70 6.97 -3.59
CA ASP A 154 -25.91 6.40 -4.20
C ASP A 154 -25.86 6.45 -5.74
#